data_c7cb0fbdc73d5f463d8b9e9d485316a8
#
_entry.id   c7cb0fbdc73d5f463d8b9e9d485316a8
#
_cell.length_a   1.000
_cell.length_b   1.000
_cell.length_c   1.000
_cell.angle_alpha   90.00
_cell.angle_beta   90.00
_cell.angle_gamma   90.00
#
_symmetry.space_group_name_H-M   'P 1'
#
loop_
_entity.id
_entity.type
_entity.pdbx_description
1 polymer ?
#
loop_
_entity_poly.entity_id
_entity_poly.type
_entity_poly.pdbx_seq_one_letter_code
_entity_poly.pdbx_strand_id
1 'polypeptide(L)'
;EIDDRLTPVAIRQPINLNDESRYGFELTTNYNPSRKVRLSATFNYFKFKTDPFNHTYTYAFTDDNGISSDITETEVLPEVNESSWFARFNSRITLPAKIQWQTRLMYRGPQASAQSDRDGMFITNLSFSKDIFKDKASLVLNVSDLFNSRKRESITYFGGRDNPRTISNGEFQWRERQITLSFTYRFNQKKKRQRPQRNFDGGGGEFGG
;
A
#
# COMPACT_ATOMS: atom_id res chain seq x y z
N GLU A 1 -1.26 35.00 22.87
CA GLU A 1 -2.35 34.43 23.69
C GLU A 1 -3.33 33.78 22.74
N ILE A 2 -3.36 32.45 22.69
CA ILE A 2 -4.36 31.71 21.89
C ILE A 2 -5.65 31.77 22.70
N ASP A 3 -6.71 32.33 22.12
CA ASP A 3 -8.03 32.34 22.75
C ASP A 3 -8.51 30.88 22.92
N ASP A 4 -8.54 30.43 24.17
CA ASP A 4 -8.87 29.05 24.56
C ASP A 4 -10.35 28.68 24.30
N ARG A 5 -11.12 29.61 23.70
CA ARG A 5 -12.54 29.45 23.40
C ARG A 5 -12.85 29.01 21.98
N LEU A 6 -11.85 29.01 21.10
CA LEU A 6 -12.00 28.52 19.73
C LEU A 6 -11.60 27.04 19.67
N THR A 7 -12.56 26.15 19.67
CA THR A 7 -12.33 24.74 19.37
C THR A 7 -11.84 24.67 17.90
N PRO A 8 -10.58 24.29 17.62
CA PRO A 8 -10.10 24.24 16.26
C PRO A 8 -10.87 23.15 15.49
N VAL A 9 -11.68 23.57 14.54
CA VAL A 9 -12.39 22.65 13.64
C VAL A 9 -11.47 22.35 12.46
N ALA A 10 -11.04 21.10 12.32
CA ALA A 10 -10.31 20.66 11.15
C ALA A 10 -11.32 20.29 10.03
N ILE A 11 -11.30 21.03 8.92
CA ILE A 11 -12.11 20.74 7.75
C ILE A 11 -11.24 19.95 6.76
N ARG A 12 -11.76 18.80 6.29
CA ARG A 12 -11.14 18.02 5.23
C ARG A 12 -11.97 18.13 3.96
N GLN A 13 -11.42 18.75 2.95
CA GLN A 13 -12.07 18.91 1.65
C GLN A 13 -11.14 18.43 0.54
N PRO A 14 -11.63 17.63 -0.43
CA PRO A 14 -10.87 17.29 -1.62
C PRO A 14 -10.81 18.52 -2.54
N ILE A 15 -9.61 18.90 -2.94
CA ILE A 15 -9.37 19.98 -3.90
C ILE A 15 -8.46 19.48 -5.02
N ASN A 16 -8.59 20.03 -6.21
CA ASN A 16 -7.66 19.79 -7.29
C ASN A 16 -6.40 20.60 -7.05
N LEU A 17 -5.27 19.94 -6.95
CA LEU A 17 -3.96 20.58 -6.90
C LEU A 17 -3.46 20.88 -8.33
N ASN A 18 -2.33 21.56 -8.42
CA ASN A 18 -1.60 21.74 -9.66
C ASN A 18 -1.06 20.42 -10.21
N ASP A 19 -0.38 20.50 -11.36
CA ASP A 19 0.14 19.32 -12.04
C ASP A 19 1.16 18.56 -11.19
N GLU A 20 1.09 17.23 -11.26
CA GLU A 20 2.08 16.32 -10.71
C GLU A 20 2.84 15.63 -11.84
N SER A 21 4.14 15.77 -11.86
CA SER A 21 5.03 15.02 -12.74
C SER A 21 5.64 13.83 -11.98
N ARG A 22 5.55 12.64 -12.56
CA ARG A 22 6.11 11.43 -11.96
C ARG A 22 6.95 10.65 -12.96
N TYR A 23 8.17 10.27 -12.57
CA TYR A 23 9.07 9.44 -13.38
C TYR A 23 9.86 8.48 -12.51
N GLY A 24 10.25 7.36 -13.10
CA GLY A 24 10.95 6.32 -12.37
C GLY A 24 11.19 5.10 -13.22
N PHE A 25 11.52 4.00 -12.57
CA PHE A 25 11.68 2.72 -13.24
C PHE A 25 11.14 1.58 -12.39
N GLU A 26 10.73 0.51 -13.04
CA GLU A 26 10.32 -0.74 -12.42
C GLU A 26 11.17 -1.89 -12.94
N LEU A 27 11.64 -2.72 -12.03
CA LEU A 27 12.34 -3.96 -12.32
C LEU A 27 11.56 -5.12 -11.76
N THR A 28 11.17 -6.06 -12.61
CA THR A 28 10.55 -7.32 -12.20
C THR A 28 11.40 -8.48 -12.64
N THR A 29 11.72 -9.38 -11.73
CA THR A 29 12.47 -10.59 -12.01
C THR A 29 11.74 -11.82 -11.47
N ASN A 30 11.85 -12.91 -12.25
CA ASN A 30 11.38 -14.22 -11.87
C ASN A 30 12.52 -15.22 -12.03
N TYR A 31 12.82 -15.96 -10.99
CA TYR A 31 13.91 -16.93 -10.96
C TYR A 31 13.43 -18.28 -10.42
N ASN A 32 13.53 -19.29 -11.23
CA ASN A 32 13.07 -20.65 -10.94
C ASN A 32 14.24 -21.64 -11.05
N PRO A 33 15.18 -21.68 -10.06
CA PRO A 33 16.38 -22.51 -10.15
C PRO A 33 16.05 -24.00 -10.19
N SER A 34 14.87 -24.41 -9.73
CA SER A 34 14.41 -25.78 -9.78
C SER A 34 12.89 -25.86 -9.80
N ARG A 35 12.34 -27.05 -10.05
CA ARG A 35 10.89 -27.30 -9.92
C ARG A 35 10.35 -27.09 -8.51
N LYS A 36 11.25 -27.09 -7.49
CA LYS A 36 10.89 -26.93 -6.08
C LYS A 36 11.01 -25.49 -5.57
N VAL A 37 11.70 -24.60 -6.31
CA VAL A 37 11.98 -23.22 -5.87
C VAL A 37 11.52 -22.26 -6.94
N ARG A 38 10.66 -21.33 -6.54
CA ARG A 38 10.19 -20.21 -7.38
C ARG A 38 10.35 -18.93 -6.59
N LEU A 39 11.04 -17.97 -7.16
CA LEU A 39 11.30 -16.68 -6.58
C LEU A 39 10.82 -15.60 -7.54
N SER A 40 10.23 -14.56 -7.02
CA SER A 40 9.93 -13.35 -7.79
C SER A 40 10.22 -12.12 -6.95
N ALA A 41 10.79 -11.11 -7.59
CA ALA A 41 11.06 -9.82 -6.97
C ALA A 41 10.59 -8.72 -7.90
N THR A 42 10.01 -7.68 -7.33
CA THR A 42 9.65 -6.44 -8.01
C THR A 42 10.25 -5.30 -7.20
N PHE A 43 10.93 -4.40 -7.87
CA PHE A 43 11.42 -3.16 -7.31
C PHE A 43 10.95 -2.01 -8.20
N ASN A 44 10.36 -0.99 -7.57
CA ASN A 44 9.90 0.21 -8.23
C ASN A 44 10.48 1.41 -7.50
N TYR A 45 11.15 2.29 -8.22
CA TYR A 45 11.62 3.57 -7.73
C TYR A 45 10.99 4.67 -8.56
N PHE A 46 10.50 5.72 -7.93
CA PHE A 46 9.94 6.86 -8.61
C PHE A 46 10.26 8.16 -7.87
N LYS A 47 10.42 9.19 -8.66
CA LYS A 47 10.47 10.57 -8.20
C LYS A 47 9.21 11.28 -8.68
N PHE A 48 8.66 12.14 -7.83
CA PHE A 48 7.50 12.95 -8.17
C PHE A 48 7.74 14.38 -7.75
N LYS A 49 7.18 15.27 -8.55
CA LYS A 49 7.18 16.71 -8.32
C LYS A 49 5.76 17.19 -8.47
N THR A 50 5.26 17.88 -7.44
CA THR A 50 3.98 18.59 -7.47
C THR A 50 4.28 20.08 -7.38
N ASP A 51 3.74 20.87 -8.30
CA ASP A 51 3.96 22.31 -8.31
C ASP A 51 3.24 22.97 -7.11
N PRO A 52 3.76 24.11 -6.63
CA PRO A 52 3.16 24.82 -5.50
C PRO A 52 1.74 25.26 -5.84
N PHE A 53 0.87 25.29 -4.85
CA PHE A 53 -0.53 25.64 -5.01
C PHE A 53 -1.02 26.54 -3.88
N ASN A 54 -1.74 27.60 -4.22
CA ASN A 54 -2.38 28.48 -3.26
C ASN A 54 -3.87 28.16 -3.20
N HIS A 55 -4.34 27.76 -2.03
CA HIS A 55 -5.75 27.50 -1.78
C HIS A 55 -6.37 28.60 -0.95
N THR A 56 -7.26 29.37 -1.57
CA THR A 56 -8.02 30.41 -0.89
C THR A 56 -9.42 29.89 -0.56
N TYR A 57 -9.80 30.00 0.70
CA TYR A 57 -11.12 29.61 1.18
C TYR A 57 -11.70 30.68 2.09
N THR A 58 -13.02 30.76 2.11
CA THR A 58 -13.78 31.71 2.93
C THR A 58 -14.66 30.91 3.88
N TYR A 59 -14.67 31.32 5.14
CA TYR A 59 -15.55 30.74 6.16
C TYR A 59 -16.19 31.82 7.00
N ALA A 60 -17.44 31.59 7.42
CA ALA A 60 -18.13 32.48 8.33
C ALA A 60 -17.58 32.29 9.76
N PHE A 61 -17.18 33.37 10.37
CA PHE A 61 -16.78 33.41 11.78
C PHE A 61 -17.80 34.24 12.56
N THR A 62 -18.27 33.74 13.67
CA THR A 62 -19.18 34.49 14.57
C THR A 62 -18.43 34.81 15.85
N ASP A 63 -18.31 36.08 16.18
CA ASP A 63 -17.65 36.55 17.39
C ASP A 63 -18.49 36.30 18.65
N ASP A 64 -17.92 36.59 19.83
CA ASP A 64 -18.58 36.44 21.12
C ASP A 64 -19.82 37.35 21.30
N ASN A 65 -19.98 38.38 20.48
CA ASN A 65 -21.12 39.30 20.46
C ASN A 65 -22.23 38.85 19.47
N GLY A 66 -22.04 37.69 18.80
CA GLY A 66 -22.96 37.15 17.81
C GLY A 66 -22.86 37.81 16.44
N ILE A 67 -21.79 38.58 16.16
CA ILE A 67 -21.57 39.21 14.87
C ILE A 67 -20.86 38.22 13.96
N SER A 68 -21.49 37.86 12.84
CA SER A 68 -20.91 37.00 11.82
C SER A 68 -20.18 37.80 10.78
N SER A 69 -18.95 37.43 10.48
CA SER A 69 -18.12 37.97 9.42
C SER A 69 -17.49 36.87 8.56
N ASP A 70 -17.34 37.12 7.28
CA ASP A 70 -16.64 36.20 6.38
C ASP A 70 -15.14 36.45 6.46
N ILE A 71 -14.39 35.44 6.83
CA ILE A 71 -12.92 35.45 6.86
C ILE A 71 -12.42 34.68 5.65
N THR A 72 -11.58 35.34 4.86
CA THR A 72 -10.91 34.73 3.70
C THR A 72 -9.45 34.45 4.06
N GLU A 73 -9.03 33.23 3.93
CA GLU A 73 -7.64 32.81 4.17
C GLU A 73 -7.05 32.14 2.94
N THR A 74 -5.75 32.28 2.77
CA THR A 74 -5.00 31.60 1.73
C THR A 74 -3.96 30.69 2.37
N GLU A 75 -4.07 29.40 2.11
CA GLU A 75 -3.09 28.41 2.47
C GLU A 75 -2.14 28.19 1.30
N VAL A 76 -0.85 28.32 1.57
CA VAL A 76 0.20 28.07 0.58
C VAL A 76 0.70 26.65 0.73
N LEU A 77 0.44 25.81 -0.27
CA LEU A 77 0.96 24.46 -0.36
C LEU A 77 2.27 24.50 -1.15
N PRO A 78 3.42 24.17 -0.52
CA PRO A 78 4.73 24.28 -1.17
C PRO A 78 4.90 23.24 -2.27
N GLU A 79 5.91 23.46 -3.13
CA GLU A 79 6.39 22.44 -4.05
C GLU A 79 6.80 21.18 -3.28
N VAL A 80 6.40 20.04 -3.80
CA VAL A 80 6.88 18.73 -3.32
C VAL A 80 7.76 18.11 -4.38
N ASN A 81 9.01 17.82 -4.06
CA ASN A 81 9.97 17.22 -4.96
C ASN A 81 10.69 16.06 -4.23
N GLU A 82 10.06 14.91 -4.25
CA GLU A 82 10.43 13.78 -3.41
C GLU A 82 10.56 12.49 -4.22
N SER A 83 11.19 11.51 -3.62
CA SER A 83 11.29 10.17 -4.18
C SER A 83 10.80 9.12 -3.19
N SER A 84 10.28 8.05 -3.73
CA SER A 84 9.90 6.88 -2.95
C SER A 84 10.17 5.61 -3.72
N TRP A 85 10.12 4.48 -3.03
CA TRP A 85 10.34 3.19 -3.64
C TRP A 85 9.46 2.12 -3.00
N PHE A 86 9.25 1.08 -3.77
CA PHE A 86 8.48 -0.07 -3.37
C PHE A 86 9.24 -1.33 -3.74
N ALA A 87 9.33 -2.27 -2.83
CA ALA A 87 9.92 -3.57 -3.10
C ALA A 87 8.97 -4.69 -2.66
N ARG A 88 8.88 -5.72 -3.48
CA ARG A 88 8.15 -6.95 -3.17
C ARG A 88 9.02 -8.15 -3.50
N PHE A 89 9.05 -9.11 -2.59
CA PHE A 89 9.69 -10.40 -2.82
C PHE A 89 8.70 -11.51 -2.46
N ASN A 90 8.57 -12.49 -3.34
CA ASN A 90 7.80 -13.68 -3.09
C ASN A 90 8.68 -14.90 -3.31
N SER A 91 8.60 -15.86 -2.42
CA SER A 91 9.21 -17.18 -2.59
C SER A 91 8.16 -18.28 -2.41
N ARG A 92 8.30 -19.32 -3.19
CA ARG A 92 7.60 -20.58 -3.01
C ARG A 92 8.61 -21.70 -3.08
N ILE A 93 8.75 -22.45 -1.99
CA ILE A 93 9.73 -23.52 -1.83
C ILE A 93 8.98 -24.80 -1.45
N THR A 94 9.24 -25.88 -2.18
CA THR A 94 8.74 -27.21 -1.82
C THR A 94 9.80 -27.92 -0.99
N LEU A 95 9.53 -28.02 0.30
CA LEU A 95 10.35 -28.72 1.28
C LEU A 95 10.19 -30.25 1.19
N PRO A 96 11.03 -31.03 1.88
CA PRO A 96 10.80 -32.46 2.09
C PRO A 96 9.39 -32.76 2.59
N ALA A 97 8.90 -33.98 2.39
CA ALA A 97 7.53 -34.39 2.70
C ALA A 97 6.42 -33.56 1.99
N LYS A 98 6.74 -32.93 0.85
CA LYS A 98 5.82 -32.11 0.04
C LYS A 98 5.20 -30.93 0.78
N ILE A 99 5.87 -30.41 1.80
CA ILE A 99 5.46 -29.17 2.47
C ILE A 99 5.77 -28.01 1.54
N GLN A 100 4.77 -27.14 1.28
CA GLN A 100 4.96 -25.90 0.54
C GLN A 100 5.16 -24.75 1.51
N TRP A 101 6.30 -24.11 1.44
CA TRP A 101 6.60 -22.88 2.15
C TRP A 101 6.51 -21.70 1.20
N GLN A 102 5.76 -20.68 1.59
CA GLN A 102 5.65 -19.43 0.87
C GLN A 102 5.99 -18.26 1.78
N THR A 103 6.80 -17.34 1.27
CA THR A 103 7.10 -16.08 1.96
C THR A 103 6.75 -14.92 1.02
N ARG A 104 6.13 -13.91 1.58
CA ARG A 104 5.93 -12.63 0.91
C ARG A 104 6.47 -11.51 1.78
N LEU A 105 7.47 -10.82 1.27
CA LEU A 105 8.01 -9.59 1.85
C LEU A 105 7.52 -8.42 1.00
N MET A 106 7.15 -7.35 1.64
CA MET A 106 6.77 -6.10 0.99
C MET A 106 7.31 -4.93 1.81
N TYR A 107 7.97 -4.04 1.14
CA TYR A 107 8.37 -2.76 1.69
C TYR A 107 7.82 -1.64 0.83
N ARG A 108 7.25 -0.63 1.47
CA ARG A 108 6.90 0.63 0.86
C ARG A 108 7.72 1.72 1.55
N GLY A 109 8.46 2.49 0.76
CA GLY A 109 9.25 3.62 1.26
C GLY A 109 8.37 4.75 1.80
N PRO A 110 8.98 5.69 2.51
CA PRO A 110 8.30 6.89 2.98
C PRO A 110 7.79 7.72 1.80
N GLN A 111 6.78 8.53 2.05
CA GLN A 111 6.21 9.43 1.07
C GLN A 111 5.84 10.76 1.72
N ALA A 112 6.29 11.85 1.13
CA ALA A 112 5.85 13.18 1.49
C ALA A 112 4.77 13.68 0.53
N SER A 113 3.94 14.59 1.01
CA SER A 113 3.00 15.39 0.22
C SER A 113 3.04 16.84 0.70
N ALA A 114 2.29 17.72 0.06
CA ALA A 114 2.25 19.12 0.46
C ALA A 114 1.83 19.35 1.92
N GLN A 115 1.02 18.45 2.48
CA GLN A 115 0.47 18.58 3.83
C GLN A 115 0.76 17.40 4.74
N SER A 116 1.43 16.34 4.28
CA SER A 116 1.68 15.18 5.14
C SER A 116 2.92 14.39 4.76
N ASP A 117 3.56 13.83 5.77
CA ASP A 117 4.60 12.82 5.65
C ASP A 117 4.05 11.47 6.10
N ARG A 118 4.44 10.43 5.41
CA ARG A 118 4.16 9.04 5.79
C ARG A 118 5.45 8.27 5.89
N ASP A 119 5.55 7.50 6.95
CA ASP A 119 6.68 6.60 7.16
C ASP A 119 6.61 5.37 6.25
N GLY A 120 7.78 4.78 6.05
CA GLY A 120 7.89 3.53 5.33
C GLY A 120 7.25 2.37 6.10
N MET A 121 6.78 1.34 5.37
CA MET A 121 6.10 0.20 5.96
C MET A 121 6.67 -1.11 5.42
N PHE A 122 7.03 -2.02 6.33
CA PHE A 122 7.51 -3.36 5.99
C PHE A 122 6.49 -4.42 6.43
N ILE A 123 6.16 -5.34 5.55
CA ILE A 123 5.19 -6.41 5.84
C ILE A 123 5.78 -7.75 5.44
N THR A 124 5.68 -8.72 6.34
CA THR A 124 6.10 -10.10 6.11
C THR A 124 4.94 -11.06 6.34
N ASN A 125 4.63 -11.88 5.35
CA ASN A 125 3.67 -12.95 5.48
C ASN A 125 4.32 -14.29 5.19
N LEU A 126 3.98 -15.30 5.97
CA LEU A 126 4.44 -16.67 5.79
C LEU A 126 3.23 -17.61 5.62
N SER A 127 3.40 -18.65 4.81
CA SER A 127 2.43 -19.71 4.68
C SER A 127 3.13 -21.06 4.54
N PHE A 128 2.65 -22.03 5.29
CA PHE A 128 3.03 -23.41 5.17
C PHE A 128 1.80 -24.24 4.82
N SER A 129 1.89 -25.04 3.79
CA SER A 129 0.79 -25.92 3.41
C SER A 129 1.27 -27.33 3.13
N LYS A 130 0.43 -28.30 3.47
CA LYS A 130 0.68 -29.72 3.23
C LYS A 130 -0.62 -30.43 2.87
N ASP A 131 -0.59 -31.19 1.78
CA ASP A 131 -1.64 -32.15 1.50
C ASP A 131 -1.42 -33.42 2.30
N ILE A 132 -2.49 -33.94 2.90
CA ILE A 132 -2.54 -35.14 3.76
C ILE A 132 -3.64 -36.09 3.27
N PHE A 133 -3.70 -37.28 3.82
CA PHE A 133 -4.68 -38.32 3.46
C PHE A 133 -4.74 -38.59 1.95
N LYS A 134 -3.57 -38.79 1.30
CA LYS A 134 -3.44 -39.04 -0.15
C LYS A 134 -4.12 -37.96 -0.97
N ASP A 135 -3.87 -36.67 -0.64
CA ASP A 135 -4.41 -35.45 -1.25
C ASP A 135 -5.93 -35.24 -1.02
N LYS A 136 -6.56 -36.00 -0.12
CA LYS A 136 -7.97 -35.79 0.24
C LYS A 136 -8.17 -34.64 1.22
N ALA A 137 -7.14 -34.23 1.95
CA ALA A 137 -7.20 -33.08 2.81
C ALA A 137 -5.97 -32.19 2.66
N SER A 138 -6.10 -30.93 3.04
CA SER A 138 -4.99 -29.99 3.11
C SER A 138 -5.00 -29.26 4.45
N LEU A 139 -3.81 -29.08 5.00
CA LEU A 139 -3.55 -28.29 6.20
C LEU A 139 -2.75 -27.07 5.77
N VAL A 140 -3.19 -25.87 6.18
CA VAL A 140 -2.53 -24.60 5.84
C VAL A 140 -2.37 -23.76 7.11
N LEU A 141 -1.13 -23.42 7.42
CA LEU A 141 -0.77 -22.45 8.46
C LEU A 141 -0.38 -21.13 7.77
N ASN A 142 -1.10 -20.05 8.05
CA ASN A 142 -0.79 -18.72 7.58
C ASN A 142 -0.41 -17.82 8.75
N VAL A 143 0.66 -17.05 8.58
CA VAL A 143 1.07 -15.98 9.49
C VAL A 143 1.07 -14.70 8.67
N SER A 144 0.10 -13.85 8.91
CA SER A 144 0.00 -12.52 8.30
C SER A 144 0.65 -11.51 9.22
N ASP A 145 1.49 -10.64 8.62
CA ASP A 145 2.21 -9.59 9.34
C ASP A 145 3.04 -10.14 10.51
N LEU A 146 4.01 -11.01 10.19
CA LEU A 146 4.85 -11.72 11.14
C LEU A 146 5.43 -10.81 12.24
N PHE A 147 5.84 -9.60 11.89
CA PHE A 147 6.49 -8.66 12.80
C PHE A 147 5.52 -7.64 13.42
N ASN A 148 4.22 -7.74 13.12
CA ASN A 148 3.20 -6.76 13.54
C ASN A 148 3.56 -5.31 13.13
N SER A 149 4.11 -5.17 11.93
CA SER A 149 4.68 -3.93 11.41
C SER A 149 3.79 -3.24 10.36
N ARG A 150 2.58 -3.75 10.12
CA ARG A 150 1.59 -3.15 9.23
C ARG A 150 0.91 -1.96 9.92
N LYS A 151 1.68 -0.94 10.18
CA LYS A 151 1.23 0.33 10.72
C LYS A 151 1.41 1.43 9.70
N ARG A 152 0.47 2.35 9.63
CA ARG A 152 0.62 3.60 8.88
C ARG A 152 0.87 4.71 9.90
N GLU A 153 2.07 5.22 9.90
CA GLU A 153 2.43 6.39 10.66
C GLU A 153 2.47 7.59 9.73
N SER A 154 1.89 8.69 10.15
CA SER A 154 1.85 9.91 9.34
C SER A 154 1.83 11.15 10.20
N ILE A 155 2.48 12.18 9.70
CA ILE A 155 2.43 13.53 10.26
C ILE A 155 1.64 14.38 9.27
N THR A 156 0.64 15.09 9.76
CA THR A 156 -0.16 16.02 8.95
C THR A 156 0.06 17.44 9.47
N TYR A 157 0.32 18.35 8.54
CA TYR A 157 0.59 19.76 8.79
C TYR A 157 -0.62 20.59 8.34
N PHE A 158 -1.33 21.19 9.29
CA PHE A 158 -2.46 22.07 9.01
C PHE A 158 -1.96 23.52 8.92
N GLY A 159 -2.38 24.24 7.89
CA GLY A 159 -1.94 25.60 7.64
C GLY A 159 -0.64 25.71 6.83
N GLY A 160 -0.25 24.60 6.15
CA GLY A 160 0.96 24.51 5.34
C GLY A 160 2.15 23.90 6.09
N ARG A 161 3.07 23.29 5.32
CA ARG A 161 4.21 22.54 5.87
C ARG A 161 5.28 23.44 6.48
N ASP A 162 5.51 24.60 5.88
CA ASP A 162 6.60 25.50 6.28
C ASP A 162 6.28 26.28 7.55
N ASN A 163 5.00 26.53 7.81
CA ASN A 163 4.54 27.23 9.01
C ASN A 163 3.20 26.65 9.49
N PRO A 164 3.19 25.42 10.01
CA PRO A 164 1.97 24.74 10.38
C PRO A 164 1.32 25.39 11.61
N ARG A 165 0.01 25.64 11.55
CA ARG A 165 -0.80 26.06 12.71
C ARG A 165 -0.98 24.93 13.71
N THR A 166 -1.08 23.69 13.17
CA THR A 166 -1.27 22.48 13.98
C THR A 166 -0.54 21.32 13.29
N ILE A 167 0.11 20.48 14.10
CA ILE A 167 0.75 19.25 13.67
C ILE A 167 -0.02 18.08 14.29
N SER A 168 -0.49 17.16 13.47
CA SER A 168 -1.17 15.95 13.91
C SER A 168 -0.33 14.72 13.60
N ASN A 169 0.05 13.97 14.62
CA ASN A 169 0.68 12.68 14.49
C ASN A 169 -0.39 11.58 14.51
N GLY A 170 -0.46 10.78 13.48
CA GLY A 170 -1.42 9.70 13.34
C GLY A 170 -0.74 8.34 13.20
N GLU A 171 -1.12 7.38 14.03
CA GLU A 171 -0.82 5.97 13.84
C GLU A 171 -2.13 5.24 13.51
N PHE A 172 -2.13 4.46 12.44
CA PHE A 172 -3.27 3.67 12.06
C PHE A 172 -2.85 2.23 11.77
N GLN A 173 -3.34 1.30 12.57
CA GLN A 173 -3.13 -0.13 12.39
C GLN A 173 -4.46 -0.81 12.03
N TRP A 174 -4.60 -1.21 10.77
CA TRP A 174 -5.83 -1.86 10.28
C TRP A 174 -6.06 -3.23 10.90
N ARG A 175 -4.98 -4.00 11.05
CA ARG A 175 -5.01 -5.35 11.62
C ARG A 175 -3.66 -5.66 12.26
N GLU A 176 -3.70 -6.30 13.39
CA GLU A 176 -2.54 -6.89 14.03
C GLU A 176 -2.13 -8.21 13.35
N ARG A 177 -1.00 -8.75 13.78
CA ARG A 177 -0.53 -10.06 13.34
C ARG A 177 -1.61 -11.12 13.53
N GLN A 178 -1.85 -11.90 12.47
CA GLN A 178 -2.82 -12.99 12.50
C GLN A 178 -2.14 -14.32 12.20
N ILE A 179 -2.45 -15.33 13.01
CA ILE A 179 -2.04 -16.71 12.79
C ILE A 179 -3.31 -17.53 12.56
N THR A 180 -3.40 -18.16 11.39
CA THR A 180 -4.57 -18.93 10.99
C THR A 180 -4.16 -20.34 10.60
N LEU A 181 -4.78 -21.33 11.23
CA LEU A 181 -4.66 -22.73 10.85
C LEU A 181 -5.96 -23.17 10.17
N SER A 182 -5.84 -23.61 8.93
CA SER A 182 -6.99 -24.06 8.13
C SER A 182 -6.85 -25.53 7.78
N PHE A 183 -7.91 -26.30 8.01
CA PHE A 183 -8.03 -27.68 7.57
C PHE A 183 -9.17 -27.79 6.56
N THR A 184 -8.87 -28.33 5.38
CA THR A 184 -9.87 -28.54 4.33
C THR A 184 -9.89 -29.99 3.95
N TYR A 185 -11.07 -30.65 4.05
CA TYR A 185 -11.28 -32.01 3.59
C TYR A 185 -12.17 -32.03 2.35
N ARG A 186 -11.74 -32.76 1.31
CA ARG A 186 -12.40 -32.84 0.02
C ARG A 186 -13.22 -34.12 -0.06
N PHE A 187 -14.53 -34.02 0.20
CA PHE A 187 -15.45 -35.14 0.04
C PHE A 187 -15.79 -35.33 -1.44
N ASN A 188 -15.72 -36.54 -1.90
CA ASN A 188 -16.26 -36.99 -3.22
C ASN A 188 -15.84 -36.15 -4.43
N GLN A 189 -14.72 -35.43 -4.34
CA GLN A 189 -14.18 -34.69 -5.49
C GLN A 189 -13.37 -35.63 -6.39
N LYS A 190 -13.86 -35.90 -7.60
CA LYS A 190 -13.04 -36.51 -8.66
C LYS A 190 -11.90 -35.53 -8.97
N LYS A 191 -10.63 -36.02 -8.98
CA LYS A 191 -9.47 -35.19 -9.39
C LYS A 191 -9.80 -34.53 -10.73
N LYS A 192 -9.87 -33.20 -10.77
CA LYS A 192 -9.95 -32.47 -12.04
C LYS A 192 -8.67 -32.84 -12.81
N ARG A 193 -8.80 -33.55 -13.93
CA ARG A 193 -7.70 -33.74 -14.88
C ARG A 193 -7.14 -32.35 -15.18
N GLN A 194 -5.87 -32.13 -14.88
CA GLN A 194 -5.16 -30.94 -15.37
C GLN A 194 -5.28 -30.97 -16.89
N ARG A 195 -6.09 -30.06 -17.45
CA ARG A 195 -6.07 -29.85 -18.90
C ARG A 195 -4.65 -29.43 -19.24
N PRO A 196 -3.99 -30.10 -20.20
CA PRO A 196 -2.70 -29.61 -20.69
C PRO A 196 -2.93 -28.19 -21.19
N GLN A 197 -2.05 -27.28 -20.76
CA GLN A 197 -2.04 -25.92 -21.23
C GLN A 197 -1.86 -25.98 -22.74
N ARG A 198 -2.90 -25.67 -23.50
CA ARG A 198 -2.78 -25.50 -24.94
C ARG A 198 -1.84 -24.30 -25.13
N ASN A 199 -0.64 -24.58 -25.63
CA ASN A 199 0.20 -23.54 -26.21
C ASN A 199 -0.61 -22.94 -27.37
N PHE A 200 -1.00 -21.69 -27.23
CA PHE A 200 -1.52 -20.91 -28.34
C PHE A 200 -0.29 -20.52 -29.17
N ASP A 201 0.07 -21.42 -30.05
CA ASP A 201 1.02 -21.13 -31.14
C ASP A 201 0.28 -20.17 -32.08
N GLY A 202 0.66 -18.89 -32.02
CA GLY A 202 0.09 -17.84 -32.83
C GLY A 202 0.47 -18.07 -34.30
N GLY A 203 -0.41 -18.76 -35.01
CA GLY A 203 -0.37 -18.80 -36.49
C GLY A 203 -0.62 -17.41 -37.03
N GLY A 204 0.41 -16.78 -37.58
CA GLY A 204 0.31 -15.56 -38.36
C GLY A 204 -0.59 -15.80 -39.56
N GLY A 205 -1.72 -15.12 -39.62
CA GLY A 205 -2.56 -14.97 -40.82
C GLY A 205 -2.10 -13.73 -41.57
N GLU A 206 -1.38 -13.96 -42.67
CA GLU A 206 -1.16 -13.00 -43.74
C GLU A 206 -2.52 -12.54 -44.30
N PHE A 207 -2.82 -11.26 -44.23
CA PHE A 207 -3.83 -10.65 -45.10
C PHE A 207 -3.12 -9.85 -46.18
N GLY A 208 -2.98 -10.52 -47.35
CA GLY A 208 -2.80 -9.84 -48.63
C GLY A 208 -4.18 -9.52 -49.21
N GLY A 209 -4.31 -8.34 -49.78
CA GLY A 209 -5.45 -7.84 -50.53
C GLY A 209 -5.55 -6.33 -50.47
#